data_2f3436422300b22b1161c5d6aa020e50
#
_entry.id   2f3436422300b22b1161c5d6aa020e50
#
_cell.length_a   1.000
_cell.length_b   1.000
_cell.length_c   1.000
_cell.angle_alpha   90.00
_cell.angle_beta   90.00
_cell.angle_gamma   90.00
#
_symmetry.space_group_name_H-M   'P 1'
#
loop_
_entity.id
_entity.type
_entity.pdbx_description
1 polymer ?
#
loop_
_entity_poly.entity_id
_entity_poly.type
_entity_poly.pdbx_seq_one_letter_code
_entity_poly.pdbx_strand_id
1 'polypeptide(L)'
;MLWDCDDPRWADGGLDSTLIRADGRVHSLVFNPYTKKRQAWMCGEAPKFQSMMRQLERTLAGTGLDGVYMDMIACAAHMPCCNPRHKHAPGGGTAVIDGYRDYVQKVHEDNPGFILSSETPSESYLDLFEAFILLHSSWERVGYGTLPEHEAVPAATVIYRDAAVVFGSYATPGGVPAWDPLWGVNPDRPDVEEIVAKYPDQFAVEFARGVVWGMQPMVHNFTMKDVGNPRIAHDIQYMKDTAKFYHAHRDFLFDGTLLKPAKLTCATKRTAFLSAGCYTRPQDGKVVVQKALPTVLHSEWRARDGREAAVLANWTTEPQAYRLDFGGGKTISGTLAAREWRLVNPPHAYWNSDSYALNDDVDIGFDSKFPLWIFGLMY
;
A
#
# COMPACT_ATOMS: atom_id res chain seq x y z
N MET A 1 5.88 -14.25 -7.25
CA MET A 1 6.52 -15.20 -6.32
C MET A 1 7.93 -15.53 -6.77
N LEU A 2 8.87 -15.61 -5.82
CA LEU A 2 10.28 -15.83 -6.08
C LEU A 2 10.75 -17.10 -5.37
N TRP A 3 11.69 -17.83 -5.98
CA TRP A 3 12.34 -19.01 -5.40
C TRP A 3 13.85 -18.83 -5.45
N ASP A 4 14.51 -19.01 -4.30
CA ASP A 4 15.97 -18.92 -4.20
C ASP A 4 16.62 -20.05 -5.05
N CYS A 5 17.43 -19.67 -6.02
CA CYS A 5 18.11 -20.64 -6.89
C CYS A 5 19.15 -21.51 -6.14
N ASP A 6 19.54 -21.08 -4.93
CA ASP A 6 20.45 -21.83 -4.04
C ASP A 6 19.71 -22.72 -3.03
N ASP A 7 18.35 -22.71 -3.04
CA ASP A 7 17.56 -23.62 -2.20
C ASP A 7 17.86 -25.09 -2.61
N PRO A 8 18.15 -25.98 -1.67
CA PRO A 8 18.37 -27.39 -1.99
C PRO A 8 17.25 -28.04 -2.78
N ARG A 9 16.00 -27.59 -2.60
CA ARG A 9 14.83 -28.06 -3.35
C ARG A 9 14.78 -27.55 -4.78
N TRP A 10 15.63 -26.59 -5.15
CA TRP A 10 15.71 -26.06 -6.51
C TRP A 10 15.99 -27.17 -7.54
N ALA A 11 16.85 -28.14 -7.19
CA ALA A 11 17.16 -29.27 -8.04
C ALA A 11 15.93 -30.16 -8.34
N ASP A 12 14.94 -30.16 -7.43
CA ASP A 12 13.67 -30.88 -7.59
C ASP A 12 12.59 -29.96 -8.18
N GLY A 13 12.76 -29.57 -9.42
CA GLY A 13 11.74 -28.89 -10.21
C GLY A 13 11.79 -27.36 -10.23
N GLY A 14 12.84 -26.73 -9.74
CA GLY A 14 13.02 -25.27 -9.80
C GLY A 14 13.00 -24.77 -11.25
N LEU A 15 13.81 -25.37 -12.14
CA LEU A 15 13.81 -25.02 -13.57
C LEU A 15 12.48 -25.32 -14.27
N ASP A 16 11.77 -26.36 -13.81
CA ASP A 16 10.46 -26.72 -14.35
C ASP A 16 9.34 -25.77 -13.88
N SER A 17 9.62 -24.99 -12.85
CA SER A 17 8.65 -24.07 -12.26
C SER A 17 8.91 -22.60 -12.61
N THR A 18 10.08 -22.28 -13.18
CA THR A 18 10.49 -20.88 -13.37
C THR A 18 10.01 -20.29 -14.68
N LEU A 19 9.87 -18.97 -14.71
CA LEU A 19 9.75 -18.19 -15.94
C LEU A 19 11.07 -18.24 -16.72
N ILE A 20 11.00 -18.59 -18.00
CA ILE A 20 12.13 -18.54 -18.92
C ILE A 20 11.88 -17.44 -19.95
N ARG A 21 12.89 -16.63 -20.18
CA ARG A 21 12.86 -15.53 -21.16
C ARG A 21 12.94 -16.09 -22.58
N ALA A 22 12.62 -15.25 -23.57
CA ALA A 22 12.73 -15.59 -24.99
C ALA A 22 14.16 -15.98 -25.42
N ASP A 23 15.18 -15.50 -24.70
CA ASP A 23 16.59 -15.85 -24.93
C ASP A 23 17.04 -17.17 -24.23
N GLY A 24 16.08 -17.89 -23.62
CA GLY A 24 16.33 -19.16 -22.94
C GLY A 24 16.88 -19.03 -21.50
N ARG A 25 17.13 -17.82 -21.02
CA ARG A 25 17.63 -17.61 -19.66
C ARG A 25 16.50 -17.59 -18.64
N VAL A 26 16.79 -18.06 -17.42
CA VAL A 26 15.89 -17.96 -16.28
C VAL A 26 15.61 -16.49 -15.96
N HIS A 27 14.36 -16.15 -15.80
CA HIS A 27 13.98 -14.83 -15.31
C HIS A 27 14.27 -14.74 -13.82
N SER A 28 15.34 -14.06 -13.46
CA SER A 28 15.80 -13.96 -12.07
C SER A 28 16.33 -12.58 -11.74
N LEU A 29 16.32 -12.26 -10.47
CA LEU A 29 16.88 -11.03 -9.92
C LEU A 29 17.71 -11.35 -8.67
N VAL A 30 18.55 -10.40 -8.28
CA VAL A 30 19.18 -10.37 -6.98
C VAL A 30 18.43 -9.34 -6.12
N PHE A 31 17.50 -9.85 -5.33
CA PHE A 31 16.65 -8.97 -4.50
C PHE A 31 17.45 -8.37 -3.34
N ASN A 32 18.23 -9.19 -2.65
CA ASN A 32 19.08 -8.74 -1.55
C ASN A 32 20.52 -8.49 -2.04
N PRO A 33 20.97 -7.23 -2.12
CA PRO A 33 22.29 -6.88 -2.64
C PRO A 33 23.45 -7.34 -1.76
N TYR A 34 23.20 -7.66 -0.49
CA TYR A 34 24.23 -8.11 0.46
C TYR A 34 24.49 -9.61 0.36
N THR A 35 23.44 -10.40 0.29
CA THR A 35 23.56 -11.85 0.11
C THR A 35 23.90 -12.23 -1.31
N LYS A 36 23.55 -11.35 -2.28
CA LYS A 36 23.69 -11.59 -3.73
C LYS A 36 23.05 -12.87 -4.22
N LYS A 37 22.13 -13.43 -3.45
CA LYS A 37 21.39 -14.62 -3.83
C LYS A 37 20.48 -14.32 -4.98
N ARG A 38 20.51 -15.20 -5.96
CA ARG A 38 19.68 -15.12 -7.14
C ARG A 38 18.33 -15.80 -6.88
N GLN A 39 17.26 -15.06 -7.09
CA GLN A 39 15.90 -15.54 -6.96
C GLN A 39 15.22 -15.57 -8.32
N ALA A 40 14.62 -16.69 -8.66
CA ALA A 40 13.92 -16.88 -9.91
C ALA A 40 12.43 -16.59 -9.76
N TRP A 41 11.85 -15.97 -10.78
CA TRP A 41 10.42 -15.80 -10.88
C TRP A 41 9.75 -17.12 -11.24
N MET A 42 8.70 -17.46 -10.50
CA MET A 42 7.91 -18.67 -10.74
C MET A 42 6.80 -18.42 -11.75
N CYS A 43 6.50 -19.40 -12.56
CA CYS A 43 5.33 -19.39 -13.42
C CYS A 43 4.12 -19.93 -12.65
N GLY A 44 3.02 -19.18 -12.65
CA GLY A 44 1.77 -19.62 -12.00
C GLY A 44 1.21 -20.93 -12.57
N GLU A 45 1.45 -21.22 -13.86
CA GLU A 45 1.05 -22.46 -14.54
C GLU A 45 1.86 -23.70 -14.15
N ALA A 46 2.96 -23.55 -13.40
CA ALA A 46 3.85 -24.66 -13.09
C ALA A 46 3.25 -25.58 -12.01
N PRO A 47 2.95 -26.86 -12.31
CA PRO A 47 2.25 -27.74 -11.35
C PRO A 47 3.03 -27.99 -10.07
N LYS A 48 4.36 -28.10 -10.14
CA LYS A 48 5.21 -28.30 -8.96
C LYS A 48 5.15 -27.09 -8.04
N PHE A 49 5.23 -25.88 -8.59
CA PHE A 49 5.10 -24.63 -7.84
C PHE A 49 3.74 -24.55 -7.16
N GLN A 50 2.64 -24.73 -7.89
CA GLN A 50 1.29 -24.72 -7.32
C GLN A 50 1.13 -25.76 -6.20
N SER A 51 1.60 -26.98 -6.42
CA SER A 51 1.50 -28.05 -5.43
C SER A 51 2.25 -27.72 -4.14
N MET A 52 3.46 -27.18 -4.26
CA MET A 52 4.29 -26.79 -3.11
C MET A 52 3.65 -25.64 -2.33
N MET A 53 3.15 -24.63 -3.01
CA MET A 53 2.53 -23.47 -2.38
C MET A 53 1.19 -23.84 -1.73
N ARG A 54 0.34 -24.60 -2.40
CA ARG A 54 -0.91 -25.08 -1.80
C ARG A 54 -0.67 -25.95 -0.55
N GLN A 55 0.41 -26.74 -0.52
CA GLN A 55 0.78 -27.50 0.67
C GLN A 55 1.20 -26.57 1.82
N LEU A 56 1.93 -25.50 1.52
CA LEU A 56 2.29 -24.48 2.51
C LEU A 56 1.04 -23.82 3.10
N GLU A 57 0.12 -23.36 2.23
CA GLU A 57 -1.11 -22.68 2.65
C GLU A 57 -2.01 -23.60 3.51
N ARG A 58 -2.17 -24.87 3.14
CA ARG A 58 -2.89 -25.85 3.98
C ARG A 58 -2.22 -26.02 5.33
N THR A 59 -0.89 -26.02 5.37
CA THR A 59 -0.15 -26.14 6.64
C THR A 59 -0.40 -24.93 7.52
N LEU A 60 -0.36 -23.71 6.94
CA LEU A 60 -0.63 -22.46 7.66
C LEU A 60 -2.08 -22.41 8.19
N ALA A 61 -3.05 -22.74 7.34
CA ALA A 61 -4.45 -22.82 7.76
C ALA A 61 -4.66 -23.83 8.90
N GLY A 62 -3.96 -24.96 8.87
CA GLY A 62 -3.97 -25.99 9.91
C GLY A 62 -3.39 -25.54 11.26
N THR A 63 -2.67 -24.42 11.31
CA THR A 63 -2.18 -23.84 12.58
C THR A 63 -3.21 -22.97 13.30
N GLY A 64 -4.38 -22.73 12.70
CA GLY A 64 -5.42 -21.88 13.26
C GLY A 64 -5.29 -20.40 12.87
N LEU A 65 -4.51 -20.07 11.85
CA LEU A 65 -4.49 -18.74 11.24
C LEU A 65 -5.78 -18.51 10.45
N ASP A 66 -6.32 -17.30 10.51
CA ASP A 66 -7.51 -16.90 9.77
C ASP A 66 -7.22 -16.53 8.31
N GLY A 67 -5.95 -16.28 7.96
CA GLY A 67 -5.56 -15.89 6.62
C GLY A 67 -4.06 -15.69 6.46
N VAL A 68 -3.66 -15.34 5.23
CA VAL A 68 -2.25 -15.13 4.86
C VAL A 68 -2.09 -13.96 3.88
N TYR A 69 -0.97 -13.29 4.01
CA TYR A 69 -0.51 -12.31 3.03
C TYR A 69 0.41 -12.99 2.01
N MET A 70 -0.03 -13.00 0.76
CA MET A 70 0.71 -13.55 -0.39
C MET A 70 1.47 -12.43 -1.08
N ASP A 71 2.74 -12.29 -0.73
CA ASP A 71 3.61 -11.24 -1.26
C ASP A 71 3.79 -11.35 -2.79
N MET A 72 3.80 -10.20 -3.47
CA MET A 72 4.13 -10.04 -4.89
C MET A 72 3.20 -10.71 -5.91
N ILE A 73 2.13 -11.39 -5.54
CA ILE A 73 1.25 -12.03 -6.54
C ILE A 73 0.50 -10.96 -7.34
N ALA A 74 -0.13 -10.02 -6.67
CA ALA A 74 -0.95 -9.02 -7.34
C ALA A 74 -0.14 -7.87 -7.95
N CYS A 75 1.01 -7.49 -7.37
CA CYS A 75 1.83 -6.38 -7.86
C CYS A 75 2.93 -6.77 -8.83
N ALA A 76 3.30 -8.05 -8.89
CA ALA A 76 4.38 -8.50 -9.74
C ALA A 76 4.10 -8.26 -11.22
N ALA A 77 5.09 -7.77 -11.95
CA ALA A 77 4.99 -7.69 -13.40
C ALA A 77 4.80 -9.09 -13.99
N HIS A 78 3.72 -9.26 -14.73
CA HIS A 78 3.40 -10.53 -15.38
C HIS A 78 4.21 -10.67 -16.66
N MET A 79 5.40 -11.22 -16.52
CA MET A 79 6.35 -11.36 -17.61
C MET A 79 6.01 -12.55 -18.50
N PRO A 80 6.20 -12.44 -19.82
CA PRO A 80 6.03 -13.56 -20.73
C PRO A 80 6.89 -14.75 -20.32
N CYS A 81 6.31 -15.94 -20.31
CA CYS A 81 7.02 -17.18 -20.02
C CYS A 81 7.25 -17.99 -21.32
N CYS A 82 8.51 -18.23 -21.63
CA CYS A 82 8.91 -19.07 -22.78
C CYS A 82 9.44 -20.45 -22.33
N ASN A 83 9.08 -20.93 -21.14
CA ASN A 83 9.53 -22.22 -20.66
C ASN A 83 8.86 -23.34 -21.47
N PRO A 84 9.63 -24.15 -22.24
CA PRO A 84 9.06 -25.20 -23.08
C PRO A 84 8.50 -26.40 -22.30
N ARG A 85 8.71 -26.43 -20.98
CA ARG A 85 8.19 -27.50 -20.09
C ARG A 85 6.79 -27.20 -19.57
N HIS A 86 6.31 -25.97 -19.80
CA HIS A 86 4.96 -25.57 -19.41
C HIS A 86 3.94 -25.93 -20.49
N LYS A 87 2.67 -26.02 -20.08
CA LYS A 87 1.59 -26.38 -21.00
C LYS A 87 1.07 -25.22 -21.84
N HIS A 88 1.33 -24.00 -21.42
CA HIS A 88 0.93 -22.81 -22.16
C HIS A 88 1.85 -22.56 -23.37
N ALA A 89 1.35 -21.80 -24.33
CA ALA A 89 2.17 -21.35 -25.45
C ALA A 89 3.34 -20.47 -24.98
N PRO A 90 4.54 -20.63 -25.53
CA PRO A 90 5.69 -19.78 -25.18
C PRO A 90 5.43 -18.33 -25.54
N GLY A 91 5.78 -17.42 -24.63
CA GLY A 91 5.73 -15.98 -24.86
C GLY A 91 4.50 -15.33 -24.28
N GLY A 92 3.83 -14.49 -25.04
CA GLY A 92 2.79 -13.59 -24.61
C GLY A 92 1.48 -14.22 -24.13
N GLY A 93 0.45 -13.38 -24.00
CA GLY A 93 -0.85 -13.77 -23.49
C GLY A 93 -0.97 -13.69 -21.97
N THR A 94 -2.05 -14.26 -21.44
CA THR A 94 -2.44 -14.18 -20.02
C THR A 94 -1.97 -15.36 -19.17
N ALA A 95 -1.28 -16.34 -19.76
CA ALA A 95 -0.99 -17.62 -19.12
C ALA A 95 -0.39 -17.53 -17.71
N VAL A 96 0.52 -16.57 -17.48
CA VAL A 96 1.13 -16.38 -16.16
C VAL A 96 0.11 -15.86 -15.15
N ILE A 97 -0.74 -14.92 -15.58
CA ILE A 97 -1.84 -14.38 -14.75
C ILE A 97 -2.85 -15.49 -14.46
N ASP A 98 -3.28 -16.20 -15.50
CA ASP A 98 -4.27 -17.28 -15.39
C ASP A 98 -3.78 -18.38 -14.44
N GLY A 99 -2.50 -18.72 -14.52
CA GLY A 99 -1.89 -19.69 -13.62
C GLY A 99 -1.86 -19.24 -12.16
N TYR A 100 -1.57 -17.97 -11.89
CA TYR A 100 -1.66 -17.44 -10.53
C TYR A 100 -3.10 -17.33 -10.06
N ARG A 101 -4.04 -16.94 -10.91
CA ARG A 101 -5.46 -16.94 -10.58
C ARG A 101 -5.95 -18.34 -10.21
N ASP A 102 -5.64 -19.35 -11.04
CA ASP A 102 -5.96 -20.74 -10.77
C ASP A 102 -5.35 -21.24 -9.45
N TYR A 103 -4.11 -20.84 -9.16
CA TYR A 103 -3.47 -21.17 -7.89
C TYR A 103 -4.23 -20.57 -6.70
N VAL A 104 -4.54 -19.25 -6.73
CA VAL A 104 -5.25 -18.57 -5.64
C VAL A 104 -6.66 -19.13 -5.45
N GLN A 105 -7.37 -19.40 -6.56
CA GLN A 105 -8.68 -20.03 -6.52
C GLN A 105 -8.63 -21.40 -5.79
N LYS A 106 -7.64 -22.23 -6.11
CA LYS A 106 -7.45 -23.51 -5.45
C LYS A 106 -7.07 -23.41 -3.99
N VAL A 107 -6.40 -22.33 -3.57
CA VAL A 107 -6.13 -22.10 -2.15
C VAL A 107 -7.44 -21.83 -1.40
N HIS A 108 -8.36 -21.04 -1.96
CA HIS A 108 -9.71 -20.86 -1.40
C HIS A 108 -10.51 -22.16 -1.32
N GLU A 109 -10.47 -22.97 -2.38
CA GLU A 109 -11.14 -24.29 -2.40
C GLU A 109 -10.59 -25.25 -1.34
N ASP A 110 -9.27 -25.26 -1.16
CA ASP A 110 -8.60 -26.10 -0.16
C ASP A 110 -8.85 -25.63 1.28
N ASN A 111 -9.08 -24.32 1.49
CA ASN A 111 -9.17 -23.71 2.83
C ASN A 111 -10.38 -22.75 2.88
N PRO A 112 -11.62 -23.26 2.95
CA PRO A 112 -12.79 -22.41 2.98
C PRO A 112 -12.81 -21.43 4.16
N GLY A 113 -13.02 -20.15 3.89
CA GLY A 113 -13.02 -19.08 4.88
C GLY A 113 -11.64 -18.52 5.25
N PHE A 114 -10.56 -19.04 4.62
CA PHE A 114 -9.22 -18.50 4.80
C PHE A 114 -9.06 -17.21 4.01
N ILE A 115 -8.71 -16.12 4.70
CA ILE A 115 -8.58 -14.79 4.09
C ILE A 115 -7.25 -14.67 3.36
N LEU A 116 -7.30 -14.24 2.11
CA LEU A 116 -6.11 -14.01 1.31
C LEU A 116 -5.91 -12.51 1.07
N SER A 117 -4.70 -12.05 1.24
CA SER A 117 -4.32 -10.68 0.93
C SER A 117 -3.04 -10.65 0.10
N SER A 118 -2.82 -9.57 -0.63
CA SER A 118 -1.62 -9.42 -1.44
C SER A 118 -1.14 -7.97 -1.48
N GLU A 119 -0.02 -7.76 -2.18
CA GLU A 119 0.60 -6.47 -2.35
C GLU A 119 -0.07 -5.73 -3.53
N THR A 120 -0.47 -4.50 -3.30
CA THR A 120 -1.04 -3.56 -4.28
C THR A 120 -2.28 -4.10 -5.04
N PRO A 121 -3.41 -3.38 -5.01
CA PRO A 121 -4.61 -3.77 -5.76
C PRO A 121 -4.31 -3.91 -7.26
N SER A 122 -4.78 -4.99 -7.84
CA SER A 122 -4.70 -5.23 -9.28
C SER A 122 -6.01 -5.82 -9.77
N GLU A 123 -6.53 -5.26 -10.85
CA GLU A 123 -7.79 -5.69 -11.47
C GLU A 123 -7.82 -7.17 -11.79
N SER A 124 -6.66 -7.74 -12.11
CA SER A 124 -6.55 -9.18 -12.41
C SER A 124 -6.86 -10.09 -11.22
N TYR A 125 -6.94 -9.56 -10.00
CA TYR A 125 -7.05 -10.35 -8.77
C TYR A 125 -8.08 -9.83 -7.77
N LEU A 126 -8.86 -8.81 -8.10
CA LEU A 126 -9.85 -8.20 -7.18
C LEU A 126 -10.95 -9.17 -6.74
N ASP A 127 -11.23 -10.19 -7.55
CA ASP A 127 -12.22 -11.24 -7.27
C ASP A 127 -11.65 -12.41 -6.47
N LEU A 128 -10.35 -12.38 -6.15
CA LEU A 128 -9.62 -13.49 -5.52
C LEU A 128 -8.95 -13.10 -4.19
N PHE A 129 -8.68 -11.83 -3.94
CA PHE A 129 -8.11 -11.37 -2.69
C PHE A 129 -9.07 -10.46 -1.96
N GLU A 130 -9.27 -10.70 -0.67
CA GLU A 130 -10.14 -9.89 0.19
C GLU A 130 -9.49 -8.55 0.56
N ALA A 131 -8.15 -8.49 0.56
CA ALA A 131 -7.45 -7.29 0.98
C ALA A 131 -6.12 -7.07 0.26
N PHE A 132 -5.72 -5.80 0.16
CA PHE A 132 -4.45 -5.41 -0.45
C PHE A 132 -3.72 -4.37 0.41
N ILE A 133 -2.40 -4.56 0.57
CA ILE A 133 -1.56 -3.50 1.10
C ILE A 133 -1.30 -2.46 0.01
N LEU A 134 -1.47 -1.18 0.35
CA LEU A 134 -1.21 -0.08 -0.58
C LEU A 134 0.10 0.64 -0.23
N LEU A 135 1.20 0.22 -0.83
CA LEU A 135 2.54 0.74 -0.55
C LEU A 135 2.73 2.19 -0.99
N HIS A 136 2.09 2.58 -2.07
CA HIS A 136 2.28 3.89 -2.71
C HIS A 136 1.72 5.08 -1.90
N SER A 137 0.99 4.84 -0.81
CA SER A 137 0.63 5.91 0.13
C SER A 137 1.83 6.51 0.87
N SER A 138 2.95 5.79 0.92
CA SER A 138 4.26 6.24 1.44
C SER A 138 5.24 6.60 0.31
N TRP A 139 4.75 7.27 -0.72
CA TRP A 139 5.49 7.60 -1.94
C TRP A 139 6.84 8.24 -1.69
N GLU A 140 6.93 9.14 -0.74
CA GLU A 140 8.15 9.86 -0.41
C GLU A 140 9.23 8.94 0.19
N ARG A 141 8.83 7.82 0.82
CA ARG A 141 9.77 6.87 1.46
C ARG A 141 10.28 5.80 0.53
N VAL A 142 9.51 5.38 -0.45
CA VAL A 142 9.79 4.16 -1.22
C VAL A 142 10.79 4.40 -2.37
N GLY A 143 11.52 5.50 -2.34
CA GLY A 143 12.57 5.79 -3.33
C GLY A 143 12.06 6.42 -4.63
N TYR A 144 10.77 6.69 -4.72
CA TYR A 144 10.19 7.41 -5.87
C TYR A 144 10.24 8.93 -5.70
N GLY A 145 10.91 9.40 -4.66
CA GLY A 145 11.10 10.82 -4.35
C GLY A 145 11.91 11.62 -5.38
N THR A 146 12.34 10.98 -6.47
CA THR A 146 12.89 11.66 -7.64
C THR A 146 11.85 12.46 -8.40
N LEU A 147 10.59 12.35 -8.04
CA LEU A 147 9.48 13.09 -8.62
C LEU A 147 8.77 13.93 -7.54
N PRO A 148 9.44 14.92 -6.94
CA PRO A 148 8.88 15.69 -5.81
C PRO A 148 7.62 16.49 -6.17
N GLU A 149 7.38 16.70 -7.45
CA GLU A 149 6.25 17.45 -8.00
C GLU A 149 4.97 16.60 -8.08
N HIS A 150 5.08 15.27 -7.96
CA HIS A 150 3.92 14.39 -8.04
C HIS A 150 3.26 14.25 -6.67
N GLU A 151 1.94 14.33 -6.68
CA GLU A 151 1.11 14.06 -5.51
C GLU A 151 0.53 12.65 -5.61
N ALA A 152 0.58 11.91 -4.49
CA ALA A 152 -0.16 10.67 -4.39
C ALA A 152 -1.66 10.98 -4.31
N VAL A 153 -2.46 10.24 -5.03
CA VAL A 153 -3.92 10.35 -5.03
C VAL A 153 -4.56 9.02 -4.60
N PRO A 154 -5.74 9.04 -3.96
CA PRO A 154 -6.37 7.82 -3.43
C PRO A 154 -7.08 7.00 -4.53
N ALA A 155 -6.46 6.83 -5.70
CA ALA A 155 -7.08 6.18 -6.86
C ALA A 155 -7.57 4.76 -6.54
N ALA A 156 -6.77 3.96 -5.83
CA ALA A 156 -7.15 2.61 -5.46
C ALA A 156 -8.40 2.59 -4.56
N THR A 157 -8.48 3.50 -3.60
CA THR A 157 -9.67 3.63 -2.75
C THR A 157 -10.89 4.06 -3.54
N VAL A 158 -10.74 5.03 -4.45
CA VAL A 158 -11.87 5.53 -5.26
C VAL A 158 -12.41 4.44 -6.19
N ILE A 159 -11.54 3.64 -6.78
CA ILE A 159 -11.92 2.69 -7.84
C ILE A 159 -12.29 1.32 -7.26
N TYR A 160 -11.57 0.82 -6.26
CA TYR A 160 -11.63 -0.59 -5.85
C TYR A 160 -12.21 -0.82 -4.46
N ARG A 161 -12.64 0.23 -3.75
CA ARG A 161 -13.09 0.11 -2.37
C ARG A 161 -14.22 -0.88 -2.16
N ASP A 162 -15.17 -0.95 -3.10
CA ASP A 162 -16.30 -1.86 -3.01
C ASP A 162 -15.94 -3.32 -3.34
N ALA A 163 -14.74 -3.53 -3.91
CA ALA A 163 -14.26 -4.85 -4.32
C ALA A 163 -13.28 -5.48 -3.33
N ALA A 164 -12.50 -4.66 -2.60
CA ALA A 164 -11.49 -5.18 -1.69
C ALA A 164 -11.14 -4.18 -0.57
N VAL A 165 -10.71 -4.71 0.56
CA VAL A 165 -10.19 -3.92 1.66
C VAL A 165 -8.78 -3.44 1.30
N VAL A 166 -8.53 -2.14 1.47
CA VAL A 166 -7.21 -1.55 1.30
C VAL A 166 -6.64 -1.21 2.67
N PHE A 167 -5.41 -1.61 2.92
CA PHE A 167 -4.76 -1.37 4.20
C PHE A 167 -3.29 -0.95 4.04
N GLY A 168 -2.75 -0.37 5.08
CA GLY A 168 -1.32 -0.18 5.28
C GLY A 168 -0.66 0.91 4.47
N SER A 169 0.57 0.97 4.74
CA SER A 169 1.64 1.71 4.08
C SER A 169 2.93 1.29 4.78
N TYR A 170 4.08 1.69 4.28
CA TYR A 170 5.34 1.51 5.02
C TYR A 170 5.53 2.50 6.17
N ALA A 171 4.46 3.16 6.63
CA ALA A 171 4.54 4.07 7.76
C ALA A 171 4.94 3.34 9.03
N THR A 172 6.15 3.60 9.50
CA THR A 172 6.65 3.17 10.80
C THR A 172 7.37 4.34 11.47
N PRO A 173 7.30 4.49 12.80
CA PRO A 173 7.99 5.58 13.48
C PRO A 173 9.49 5.61 13.17
N GLY A 174 10.12 4.46 13.13
CA GLY A 174 11.56 4.33 12.92
C GLY A 174 12.03 4.14 11.48
N GLY A 175 11.17 4.38 10.50
CA GLY A 175 11.49 4.06 9.11
C GLY A 175 11.26 2.59 8.78
N VAL A 176 11.57 2.17 7.55
CA VAL A 176 11.44 0.77 7.15
C VAL A 176 12.65 -0.02 7.64
N PRO A 177 12.52 -0.92 8.62
CA PRO A 177 13.61 -1.77 9.04
C PRO A 177 13.97 -2.77 7.93
N ALA A 178 15.21 -3.23 7.90
CA ALA A 178 15.56 -4.38 7.09
C ALA A 178 14.77 -5.58 7.61
N TRP A 179 13.86 -6.11 6.80
CA TRP A 179 13.06 -7.26 7.18
C TRP A 179 13.76 -8.60 6.97
N ASP A 180 14.81 -8.62 6.16
CA ASP A 180 15.62 -9.80 5.96
C ASP A 180 16.83 -9.74 6.92
N PRO A 181 16.93 -10.64 7.91
CA PRO A 181 18.05 -10.67 8.85
C PRO A 181 19.41 -10.92 8.16
N LEU A 182 19.38 -11.43 6.93
CA LEU A 182 20.58 -11.59 6.10
C LEU A 182 20.95 -10.30 5.36
N TRP A 183 20.10 -9.30 5.36
CA TRP A 183 20.49 -7.96 4.93
C TRP A 183 21.49 -7.41 5.94
N GLY A 184 22.71 -7.24 5.47
CA GLY A 184 23.75 -6.64 6.28
C GLY A 184 23.25 -5.31 6.85
N VAL A 185 23.67 -5.01 8.07
CA VAL A 185 23.44 -3.70 8.67
C VAL A 185 24.03 -2.67 7.70
N ASN A 186 23.16 -1.87 7.07
CA ASN A 186 23.65 -0.72 6.33
C ASN A 186 24.25 0.25 7.36
N PRO A 187 25.59 0.44 7.39
CA PRO A 187 26.22 1.30 8.38
C PRO A 187 25.78 2.76 8.29
N ASP A 188 25.22 3.15 7.12
CA ASP A 188 24.67 4.47 6.90
C ASP A 188 23.19 4.58 7.28
N ARG A 189 22.57 3.51 7.76
CA ARG A 189 21.20 3.56 8.23
C ARG A 189 21.19 4.16 9.64
N PRO A 190 20.57 5.32 9.81
CA PRO A 190 20.36 5.87 11.14
C PRO A 190 19.52 4.90 11.96
N ASP A 191 19.78 4.80 13.26
CA ASP A 191 18.90 4.04 14.13
C ASP A 191 17.51 4.70 14.20
N VAL A 192 16.54 3.95 14.72
CA VAL A 192 15.14 4.41 14.86
C VAL A 192 15.06 5.77 15.55
N GLU A 193 15.89 5.99 16.54
CA GLU A 193 15.91 7.20 17.37
C GLU A 193 16.42 8.40 16.61
N GLU A 194 17.45 8.20 15.80
CA GLU A 194 18.00 9.23 14.93
C GLU A 194 17.01 9.60 13.82
N ILE A 195 16.28 8.63 13.28
CA ILE A 195 15.24 8.87 12.26
C ILE A 195 14.11 9.70 12.86
N VAL A 196 13.57 9.32 14.02
CA VAL A 196 12.49 10.05 14.69
C VAL A 196 12.91 11.46 15.05
N ALA A 197 14.14 11.66 15.50
CA ALA A 197 14.66 12.99 15.84
C ALA A 197 14.83 13.90 14.61
N LYS A 198 15.28 13.34 13.47
CA LYS A 198 15.51 14.12 12.24
C LYS A 198 14.28 14.30 11.36
N TYR A 199 13.37 13.34 11.42
CA TYR A 199 12.18 13.28 10.55
C TYR A 199 10.90 13.07 11.38
N PRO A 200 10.61 13.92 12.36
CA PRO A 200 9.56 13.69 13.36
C PRO A 200 8.14 13.66 12.79
N ASP A 201 7.94 14.23 11.62
CA ASP A 201 6.62 14.34 11.01
C ASP A 201 6.32 13.23 9.98
N GLN A 202 7.38 12.56 9.51
CA GLN A 202 7.28 11.66 8.37
C GLN A 202 6.30 10.50 8.63
N PHE A 203 6.36 9.86 9.80
CA PHE A 203 5.43 8.81 10.17
C PHE A 203 3.99 9.31 10.23
N ALA A 204 3.79 10.42 10.93
CA ALA A 204 2.45 10.92 11.23
C ALA A 204 1.69 11.36 9.97
N VAL A 205 2.36 12.03 9.02
CA VAL A 205 1.69 12.46 7.80
C VAL A 205 1.33 11.29 6.89
N GLU A 206 2.20 10.29 6.79
CA GLU A 206 1.91 9.10 5.98
C GLU A 206 0.80 8.25 6.58
N PHE A 207 0.84 8.05 7.90
CA PHE A 207 -0.18 7.31 8.63
C PHE A 207 -1.55 8.00 8.54
N ALA A 208 -1.59 9.33 8.73
CA ALA A 208 -2.79 10.13 8.57
C ALA A 208 -3.33 10.07 7.13
N ARG A 209 -2.45 10.18 6.13
CA ARG A 209 -2.82 10.11 4.71
C ARG A 209 -3.56 8.80 4.39
N GLY A 210 -3.01 7.67 4.83
CA GLY A 210 -3.66 6.38 4.62
C GLY A 210 -5.09 6.36 5.18
N VAL A 211 -5.26 6.81 6.41
CA VAL A 211 -6.55 6.77 7.09
C VAL A 211 -7.57 7.77 6.52
N VAL A 212 -7.17 9.00 6.18
CA VAL A 212 -8.11 9.92 5.50
C VAL A 212 -8.56 9.38 4.15
N TRP A 213 -7.76 8.53 3.51
CA TRP A 213 -8.12 7.83 2.28
C TRP A 213 -8.92 6.53 2.51
N GLY A 214 -9.29 6.24 3.77
CA GLY A 214 -10.08 5.07 4.13
C GLY A 214 -9.33 3.75 4.17
N MET A 215 -8.00 3.79 4.14
CA MET A 215 -7.19 2.59 4.36
C MET A 215 -7.28 2.17 5.82
N GLN A 216 -7.37 0.87 6.07
CA GLN A 216 -7.25 0.37 7.44
C GLN A 216 -5.89 0.74 8.03
N PRO A 217 -5.86 1.28 9.26
CA PRO A 217 -4.60 1.60 9.93
C PRO A 217 -3.75 0.34 10.10
N MET A 218 -2.54 0.38 9.57
CA MET A 218 -1.55 -0.68 9.72
C MET A 218 -0.18 -0.09 10.02
N VAL A 219 0.60 -0.80 10.81
CA VAL A 219 1.99 -0.47 11.07
C VAL A 219 2.86 -1.64 10.64
N HIS A 220 3.86 -1.37 9.83
CA HIS A 220 4.75 -2.38 9.31
C HIS A 220 5.93 -2.64 10.26
N ASN A 221 6.34 -3.90 10.40
CA ASN A 221 7.54 -4.32 11.16
C ASN A 221 7.64 -3.73 12.59
N PHE A 222 6.52 -3.69 13.29
CA PHE A 222 6.42 -3.13 14.63
C PHE A 222 6.48 -4.25 15.68
N THR A 223 7.32 -4.11 16.69
CA THR A 223 7.56 -5.12 17.71
C THR A 223 7.15 -4.63 19.10
N MET A 224 7.02 -5.54 20.06
CA MET A 224 6.76 -5.18 21.45
C MET A 224 7.86 -4.32 22.07
N LYS A 225 9.10 -4.42 21.56
CA LYS A 225 10.20 -3.54 21.96
C LYS A 225 9.93 -2.10 21.54
N ASP A 226 9.35 -1.89 20.36
CA ASP A 226 9.00 -0.57 19.86
C ASP A 226 7.84 0.02 20.69
N VAL A 227 6.84 -0.78 21.07
CA VAL A 227 5.74 -0.34 21.93
C VAL A 227 6.23 0.22 23.27
N GLY A 228 7.27 -0.36 23.83
CA GLY A 228 7.87 0.09 25.11
C GLY A 228 8.90 1.22 24.95
N ASN A 229 9.21 1.66 23.76
CA ASN A 229 10.24 2.68 23.54
C ASN A 229 9.71 4.09 23.87
N PRO A 230 10.24 4.76 24.94
CA PRO A 230 9.75 6.07 25.35
C PRO A 230 10.02 7.17 24.30
N ARG A 231 10.98 6.99 23.41
CA ARG A 231 11.35 8.01 22.40
C ARG A 231 10.32 8.10 21.27
N ILE A 232 9.53 7.06 21.04
CA ILE A 232 8.44 7.05 20.07
C ILE A 232 7.06 6.98 20.74
N ALA A 233 6.98 7.21 22.05
CA ALA A 233 5.74 7.11 22.81
C ALA A 233 4.62 8.01 22.26
N HIS A 234 4.97 9.20 21.74
CA HIS A 234 4.02 10.11 21.11
C HIS A 234 3.46 9.56 19.78
N ASP A 235 4.27 8.87 18.98
CA ASP A 235 3.80 8.23 17.75
C ASP A 235 2.94 7.01 18.07
N ILE A 236 3.30 6.23 19.13
CA ILE A 236 2.46 5.14 19.63
C ILE A 236 1.10 5.65 20.08
N GLN A 237 1.07 6.78 20.79
CA GLN A 237 -0.19 7.37 21.22
C GLN A 237 -1.01 7.83 20.00
N TYR A 238 -0.38 8.47 19.03
CA TYR A 238 -1.04 8.87 17.78
C TYR A 238 -1.64 7.67 17.01
N MET A 239 -0.90 6.55 16.94
CA MET A 239 -1.41 5.31 16.36
C MET A 239 -2.68 4.81 17.07
N LYS A 240 -2.64 4.79 18.41
CA LYS A 240 -3.79 4.36 19.22
C LYS A 240 -5.01 5.26 19.01
N ASP A 241 -4.80 6.56 18.99
CA ASP A 241 -5.88 7.53 18.82
C ASP A 241 -6.46 7.47 17.39
N THR A 242 -5.61 7.29 16.40
CA THR A 242 -6.01 7.05 15.01
C THR A 242 -6.82 5.76 14.86
N ALA A 243 -6.38 4.65 15.47
CA ALA A 243 -7.10 3.40 15.42
C ALA A 243 -8.47 3.50 16.09
N LYS A 244 -8.55 4.18 17.25
CA LYS A 244 -9.83 4.45 17.93
C LYS A 244 -10.75 5.31 17.08
N PHE A 245 -10.22 6.37 16.47
CA PHE A 245 -10.99 7.23 15.58
C PHE A 245 -11.53 6.45 14.36
N TYR A 246 -10.68 5.68 13.70
CA TYR A 246 -11.06 4.84 12.57
C TYR A 246 -12.18 3.87 12.96
N HIS A 247 -12.02 3.17 14.09
CA HIS A 247 -13.01 2.21 14.56
C HIS A 247 -14.34 2.87 14.93
N ALA A 248 -14.30 4.03 15.59
CA ALA A 248 -15.50 4.79 15.96
C ALA A 248 -16.28 5.34 14.74
N HIS A 249 -15.60 5.54 13.61
CA HIS A 249 -16.15 6.12 12.38
C HIS A 249 -16.03 5.18 11.18
N ARG A 250 -16.03 3.87 11.43
CA ARG A 250 -15.92 2.85 10.39
C ARG A 250 -17.08 2.88 9.39
N ASP A 251 -18.24 3.35 9.81
CA ASP A 251 -19.42 3.56 8.95
C ASP A 251 -19.13 4.52 7.78
N PHE A 252 -18.20 5.46 7.96
CA PHE A 252 -17.68 6.31 6.89
C PHE A 252 -16.41 5.73 6.28
N LEU A 253 -15.38 5.47 7.10
CA LEU A 253 -14.03 5.16 6.64
C LEU A 253 -13.86 3.73 6.11
N PHE A 254 -14.67 2.79 6.54
CA PHE A 254 -14.63 1.40 6.09
C PHE A 254 -15.82 1.04 5.20
N ASP A 255 -17.03 1.37 5.63
CA ASP A 255 -18.27 1.00 4.94
C ASP A 255 -18.78 2.07 3.97
N GLY A 256 -18.27 3.30 4.07
CA GLY A 256 -18.75 4.44 3.30
C GLY A 256 -18.11 4.59 1.92
N THR A 257 -18.65 5.50 1.13
CA THR A 257 -18.13 5.91 -0.18
C THR A 257 -17.32 7.20 -0.05
N LEU A 258 -16.12 7.22 -0.63
CA LEU A 258 -15.29 8.42 -0.70
C LEU A 258 -15.91 9.41 -1.71
N LEU A 259 -16.11 10.64 -1.29
CA LEU A 259 -16.67 11.71 -2.09
C LEU A 259 -15.60 12.67 -2.58
N LYS A 260 -15.97 13.54 -3.53
CA LYS A 260 -15.13 14.69 -3.89
C LYS A 260 -15.04 15.62 -2.69
N PRO A 261 -13.85 15.90 -2.17
CA PRO A 261 -13.72 16.69 -0.95
C PRO A 261 -14.00 18.18 -1.19
N ALA A 262 -14.50 18.87 -0.16
CA ALA A 262 -14.57 20.34 -0.10
C ALA A 262 -13.18 20.95 -0.28
N LYS A 263 -13.15 22.20 -0.69
CA LYS A 263 -11.89 22.94 -0.78
C LYS A 263 -11.35 23.25 0.62
N LEU A 264 -10.23 22.65 0.98
CA LEU A 264 -9.53 22.93 2.23
C LEU A 264 -8.60 24.14 2.07
N THR A 265 -8.61 25.01 3.06
CA THR A 265 -7.61 26.05 3.28
C THR A 265 -7.00 25.85 4.67
N CYS A 266 -5.71 25.63 4.73
CA CYS A 266 -4.92 25.54 5.95
C CYS A 266 -3.48 25.99 5.68
N ALA A 267 -2.65 26.04 6.71
CA ALA A 267 -1.21 26.28 6.55
C ALA A 267 -0.53 25.11 5.81
N THR A 268 0.65 25.36 5.28
CA THR A 268 1.53 24.32 4.74
C THR A 268 2.79 24.22 5.59
N LYS A 269 3.31 23.02 5.76
CA LYS A 269 4.57 22.73 6.45
C LYS A 269 5.53 22.02 5.52
N ARG A 270 6.76 22.51 5.42
CA ARG A 270 7.82 21.83 4.70
C ARG A 270 8.33 20.68 5.56
N THR A 271 8.22 19.47 5.04
CA THR A 271 8.53 18.23 5.76
C THR A 271 9.59 17.46 5.00
N ALA A 272 10.55 16.94 5.75
CA ALA A 272 11.60 16.09 5.23
C ALA A 272 11.23 14.61 5.40
N PHE A 273 11.45 13.83 4.36
CA PHE A 273 11.27 12.38 4.35
C PHE A 273 12.59 11.70 4.05
N LEU A 274 12.97 10.75 4.88
CA LEU A 274 14.07 9.87 4.56
C LEU A 274 13.57 8.76 3.64
N SER A 275 13.94 8.84 2.38
CA SER A 275 13.76 7.75 1.43
C SER A 275 14.84 6.70 1.65
N ALA A 276 14.73 5.96 2.75
CA ALA A 276 15.60 4.83 3.07
C ALA A 276 14.70 3.61 3.21
N GLY A 277 14.36 2.99 2.11
CA GLY A 277 13.68 1.70 2.09
C GLY A 277 14.68 0.55 2.03
N CYS A 278 14.15 -0.62 2.22
CA CYS A 278 14.82 -1.89 1.94
C CYS A 278 15.35 -1.98 0.49
N TYR A 279 14.80 -1.17 -0.41
CA TYR A 279 15.20 -1.09 -1.82
C TYR A 279 16.30 -0.08 -2.10
N THR A 280 16.71 0.73 -1.12
CA THR A 280 17.81 1.69 -1.30
C THR A 280 19.11 0.92 -1.34
N ARG A 281 19.77 0.93 -2.48
CA ARG A 281 21.07 0.31 -2.62
C ARG A 281 22.10 1.13 -1.87
N PRO A 282 23.18 0.52 -1.32
CA PRO A 282 24.24 1.25 -0.63
C PRO A 282 24.84 2.39 -1.47
N GLN A 283 24.94 2.18 -2.78
CA GLN A 283 25.49 3.17 -3.72
C GLN A 283 24.55 4.34 -4.02
N ASP A 284 23.26 4.22 -3.74
CA ASP A 284 22.28 5.27 -4.06
C ASP A 284 22.26 6.37 -2.98
N GLY A 285 22.96 6.15 -1.86
CA GLY A 285 23.07 7.08 -0.74
C GLY A 285 21.74 7.30 0.01
N LYS A 286 21.77 8.24 0.95
CA LYS A 286 20.58 8.68 1.66
C LYS A 286 19.88 9.74 0.83
N VAL A 287 18.69 9.45 0.34
CA VAL A 287 17.86 10.44 -0.33
C VAL A 287 16.90 11.05 0.67
N VAL A 288 17.03 12.36 0.89
CA VAL A 288 16.08 13.13 1.69
C VAL A 288 15.20 13.93 0.75
N VAL A 289 13.92 13.62 0.77
CA VAL A 289 12.91 14.32 -0.01
C VAL A 289 12.30 15.42 0.85
N GLN A 290 12.26 16.64 0.32
CA GLN A 290 11.61 17.78 0.98
C GLN A 290 10.32 18.10 0.25
N LYS A 291 9.19 18.08 0.96
CA LYS A 291 7.89 18.40 0.39
C LYS A 291 7.11 19.37 1.26
N ALA A 292 6.44 20.34 0.64
CA ALA A 292 5.49 21.19 1.32
C ALA A 292 4.12 20.50 1.31
N LEU A 293 3.59 20.20 2.48
CA LEU A 293 2.32 19.51 2.63
C LEU A 293 1.33 20.35 3.43
N PRO A 294 0.01 20.28 3.16
CA PRO A 294 -0.99 20.90 4.00
C PRO A 294 -0.89 20.33 5.42
N THR A 295 -0.98 21.19 6.43
CA THR A 295 -0.88 20.80 7.85
C THR A 295 -2.09 20.01 8.34
N VAL A 296 -3.21 20.11 7.63
CA VAL A 296 -4.42 19.33 7.84
C VAL A 296 -4.66 18.51 6.57
N LEU A 297 -4.84 17.22 6.72
CA LEU A 297 -5.34 16.34 5.67
C LEU A 297 -6.85 16.18 5.82
N HIS A 298 -7.55 15.97 4.71
CA HIS A 298 -8.99 15.77 4.75
C HIS A 298 -9.51 14.86 3.65
N SER A 299 -10.70 14.35 3.88
CA SER A 299 -11.50 13.61 2.92
C SER A 299 -12.99 13.77 3.26
N GLU A 300 -13.86 13.45 2.33
CA GLU A 300 -15.31 13.45 2.55
C GLU A 300 -15.88 12.08 2.22
N TRP A 301 -16.87 11.71 3.01
CA TRP A 301 -17.41 10.36 3.00
C TRP A 301 -18.93 10.38 3.10
N ARG A 302 -19.59 9.44 2.44
CA ARG A 302 -20.99 9.12 2.62
C ARG A 302 -21.12 7.73 3.20
N ALA A 303 -21.72 7.62 4.38
CA ALA A 303 -22.08 6.32 4.96
C ALA A 303 -23.21 5.66 4.18
N ARG A 304 -23.39 4.35 4.34
CA ARG A 304 -24.45 3.60 3.65
C ARG A 304 -25.87 4.08 3.96
N ASP A 305 -26.08 4.71 5.12
CA ASP A 305 -27.36 5.30 5.53
C ASP A 305 -27.59 6.72 4.99
N GLY A 306 -26.68 7.23 4.15
CA GLY A 306 -26.75 8.52 3.50
C GLY A 306 -26.19 9.69 4.30
N ARG A 307 -25.75 9.48 5.55
CA ARG A 307 -25.02 10.53 6.31
C ARG A 307 -23.72 10.87 5.62
N GLU A 308 -23.36 12.15 5.65
CA GLU A 308 -22.10 12.63 5.09
C GLU A 308 -21.24 13.28 6.18
N ALA A 309 -19.94 13.13 6.03
CA ALA A 309 -18.96 13.70 6.95
C ALA A 309 -17.64 14.02 6.25
N ALA A 310 -17.02 15.13 6.67
CA ALA A 310 -15.62 15.40 6.38
C ALA A 310 -14.76 14.87 7.53
N VAL A 311 -13.76 14.09 7.20
CA VAL A 311 -12.73 13.61 8.11
C VAL A 311 -11.51 14.50 7.99
N LEU A 312 -11.04 15.02 9.13
CA LEU A 312 -9.91 15.92 9.23
C LEU A 312 -8.84 15.32 10.12
N ALA A 313 -7.58 15.47 9.74
CA ALA A 313 -6.42 15.03 10.52
C ALA A 313 -5.35 16.12 10.58
N ASN A 314 -5.06 16.64 11.76
CA ASN A 314 -3.85 17.41 12.00
C ASN A 314 -2.69 16.45 12.31
N TRP A 315 -1.78 16.26 11.36
CA TRP A 315 -0.62 15.41 11.54
C TRP A 315 0.58 16.11 12.20
N THR A 316 0.45 17.40 12.49
CA THR A 316 1.54 18.20 13.08
C THR A 316 1.48 18.21 14.62
N THR A 317 2.55 18.66 15.25
CA THR A 317 2.68 18.78 16.71
C THR A 317 2.13 20.10 17.26
N GLU A 318 1.56 20.95 16.41
CA GLU A 318 1.02 22.25 16.74
C GLU A 318 -0.46 22.34 16.38
N PRO A 319 -1.26 23.17 17.08
CA PRO A 319 -2.63 23.44 16.66
C PRO A 319 -2.69 24.05 15.25
N GLN A 320 -3.63 23.61 14.44
CA GLN A 320 -3.78 24.02 13.04
C GLN A 320 -5.18 24.56 12.77
N ALA A 321 -5.26 25.79 12.27
CA ALA A 321 -6.50 26.35 11.77
C ALA A 321 -6.84 25.76 10.40
N TYR A 322 -8.12 25.53 10.16
CA TYR A 322 -8.63 25.08 8.88
C TYR A 322 -9.91 25.80 8.47
N ARG A 323 -10.17 25.84 7.17
CA ARG A 323 -11.44 26.24 6.58
C ARG A 323 -11.79 25.27 5.45
N LEU A 324 -12.95 24.67 5.54
CA LEU A 324 -13.58 23.90 4.48
C LEU A 324 -14.58 24.78 3.75
N ASP A 325 -14.52 24.82 2.43
CA ASP A 325 -15.48 25.51 1.57
C ASP A 325 -16.21 24.45 0.71
N PHE A 326 -17.47 24.27 1.04
CA PHE A 326 -18.36 23.33 0.35
C PHE A 326 -19.03 23.96 -0.88
N GLY A 327 -18.63 25.18 -1.26
CA GLY A 327 -19.25 25.95 -2.36
C GLY A 327 -20.49 26.73 -1.90
N GLY A 328 -21.07 27.57 -2.79
CA GLY A 328 -22.28 28.36 -2.53
C GLY A 328 -22.27 29.20 -1.24
N GLY A 329 -21.12 29.59 -0.75
CA GLY A 329 -20.94 30.36 0.47
C GLY A 329 -20.97 29.55 1.77
N LYS A 330 -21.08 28.24 1.71
CA LYS A 330 -21.13 27.38 2.89
C LYS A 330 -19.73 26.96 3.31
N THR A 331 -19.32 27.40 4.48
CA THR A 331 -17.98 27.15 5.00
C THR A 331 -18.04 26.69 6.45
N ILE A 332 -17.09 25.84 6.82
CA ILE A 332 -16.82 25.46 8.21
C ILE A 332 -15.37 25.80 8.50
N SER A 333 -15.13 26.48 9.60
CA SER A 333 -13.79 26.82 10.05
C SER A 333 -13.59 26.39 11.50
N GLY A 334 -12.36 26.08 11.84
CA GLY A 334 -12.02 25.68 13.21
C GLY A 334 -10.51 25.54 13.40
N THR A 335 -10.15 25.03 14.56
CA THR A 335 -8.77 24.69 14.90
C THR A 335 -8.74 23.26 15.40
N LEU A 336 -7.83 22.46 14.88
CA LEU A 336 -7.50 21.13 15.39
C LEU A 336 -6.32 21.26 16.36
N ALA A 337 -6.39 20.61 17.50
CA ALA A 337 -5.23 20.45 18.37
C ALA A 337 -4.12 19.62 17.68
N ALA A 338 -2.93 19.63 18.28
CA ALA A 338 -1.83 18.78 17.79
C ALA A 338 -2.26 17.31 17.72
N ARG A 339 -1.98 16.66 16.58
CA ARG A 339 -2.30 15.24 16.35
C ARG A 339 -3.79 14.88 16.47
N GLU A 340 -4.70 15.85 16.36
CA GLU A 340 -6.14 15.64 16.48
C GLU A 340 -6.76 15.10 15.20
N TRP A 341 -7.68 14.15 15.38
CA TRP A 341 -8.64 13.68 14.39
C TRP A 341 -10.02 14.26 14.68
N ARG A 342 -10.75 14.66 13.64
CA ARG A 342 -12.11 15.20 13.79
C ARG A 342 -13.00 14.81 12.65
N LEU A 343 -14.24 14.44 12.99
CA LEU A 343 -15.33 14.31 12.05
C LEU A 343 -16.16 15.59 12.07
N VAL A 344 -16.50 16.14 10.90
CA VAL A 344 -17.28 17.34 10.75
C VAL A 344 -18.43 17.08 9.79
N ASN A 345 -19.65 17.41 10.22
CA ASN A 345 -20.83 17.26 9.36
C ASN A 345 -20.92 18.42 8.38
N PRO A 346 -21.00 18.17 7.06
CA PRO A 346 -21.23 19.21 6.08
C PRO A 346 -22.56 19.95 6.34
N PRO A 347 -22.70 21.22 5.96
CA PRO A 347 -23.95 21.95 6.08
C PRO A 347 -25.01 21.33 5.14
N HIS A 348 -26.11 20.83 5.70
CA HIS A 348 -27.12 19.96 5.07
C HIS A 348 -27.81 20.44 3.77
N ALA A 349 -27.39 21.47 3.11
CA ALA A 349 -28.06 21.99 1.92
C ALA A 349 -27.28 21.77 0.61
N TYR A 350 -26.32 20.86 0.58
CA TYR A 350 -25.44 20.75 -0.58
C TYR A 350 -25.65 19.56 -1.47
N TRP A 351 -26.28 18.51 -0.97
CA TRP A 351 -26.33 17.28 -1.72
C TRP A 351 -27.71 17.09 -2.31
N ASN A 352 -27.93 17.72 -3.48
CA ASN A 352 -28.97 17.22 -4.36
C ASN A 352 -28.49 15.86 -4.84
N SER A 353 -29.21 14.80 -4.50
CA SER A 353 -28.97 13.42 -4.92
C SER A 353 -28.85 13.27 -6.44
N ASP A 354 -29.32 14.26 -7.19
CA ASP A 354 -29.36 14.26 -8.65
C ASP A 354 -28.06 14.77 -9.33
N SER A 355 -27.09 15.27 -8.55
CA SER A 355 -25.85 15.83 -9.12
C SER A 355 -24.67 14.87 -9.23
N TYR A 356 -24.83 13.62 -8.80
CA TYR A 356 -23.84 12.55 -8.91
C TYR A 356 -24.33 11.30 -9.64
N ALA A 357 -25.38 11.41 -10.44
CA ALA A 357 -25.41 10.59 -11.63
C ALA A 357 -24.10 10.92 -12.36
N LEU A 358 -23.23 9.94 -12.55
CA LEU A 358 -22.17 10.04 -13.52
C LEU A 358 -22.83 10.59 -14.78
N ASN A 359 -22.68 11.89 -15.00
CA ASN A 359 -22.94 12.40 -16.33
C ASN A 359 -21.98 11.62 -17.20
N ASP A 360 -22.51 10.89 -18.16
CA ASP A 360 -21.76 10.21 -19.23
C ASP A 360 -20.85 11.19 -20.01
N ASP A 361 -20.90 12.47 -19.69
CA ASP A 361 -20.09 13.58 -20.22
C ASP A 361 -18.96 14.05 -19.29
N VAL A 362 -18.55 13.30 -18.28
CA VAL A 362 -17.23 13.52 -17.68
C VAL A 362 -16.21 13.01 -18.69
N ASP A 363 -15.92 13.89 -19.63
CA ASP A 363 -14.68 13.84 -20.39
C ASP A 363 -13.53 13.87 -19.38
N ILE A 364 -13.16 12.68 -18.90
CA ILE A 364 -11.88 12.48 -18.29
C ILE A 364 -10.92 12.71 -19.44
N GLY A 365 -10.59 13.97 -19.67
CA GLY A 365 -9.59 14.39 -20.62
C GLY A 365 -8.31 13.68 -20.22
N PHE A 366 -8.13 12.49 -20.71
CA PHE A 366 -6.84 11.85 -20.78
C PHE A 366 -6.00 12.73 -21.71
N ASP A 367 -5.37 13.75 -21.13
CA ASP A 367 -4.28 14.39 -21.80
C ASP A 367 -3.28 13.27 -22.10
N SER A 368 -3.11 12.99 -23.40
CA SER A 368 -2.22 11.94 -23.91
C SER A 368 -0.75 12.16 -23.53
N LYS A 369 -0.46 13.17 -22.73
CA LYS A 369 0.83 13.47 -22.10
C LYS A 369 1.03 12.83 -20.73
N PHE A 370 -0.01 12.21 -20.13
CA PHE A 370 0.18 11.37 -18.97
C PHE A 370 0.61 9.98 -19.45
N PRO A 371 1.86 9.59 -19.26
CA PRO A 371 2.26 8.23 -19.57
C PRO A 371 1.47 7.28 -18.68
N LEU A 372 0.93 6.25 -19.28
CA LEU A 372 0.22 5.10 -18.66
C LEU A 372 1.08 4.29 -17.66
N TRP A 373 1.98 4.94 -16.94
CA TRP A 373 2.96 4.36 -16.02
C TRP A 373 2.46 4.29 -14.58
N ILE A 374 1.18 4.61 -14.32
CA ILE A 374 0.62 4.60 -12.95
C ILE A 374 0.38 3.19 -12.43
N PHE A 375 0.31 2.19 -13.30
CA PHE A 375 0.12 0.80 -12.91
C PHE A 375 1.27 -0.08 -13.44
N GLY A 376 2.22 -0.33 -12.57
CA GLY A 376 3.09 -1.50 -12.71
C GLY A 376 4.27 -1.36 -13.63
N LEU A 377 5.24 -0.57 -13.27
CA LEU A 377 6.64 -0.85 -13.58
C LEU A 377 7.50 -0.31 -12.42
N MET A 378 7.75 -1.18 -11.48
CA MET A 378 8.87 -1.06 -10.57
C MET A 378 9.93 -2.05 -11.00
N TYR A 379 10.95 -1.54 -11.63
CA TYR A 379 12.29 -2.15 -11.66
C TYR A 379 13.33 -1.05 -11.65
#